data_1fd406cae48aeecbff7d3a755ace7256
#
_entry.id   1fd406cae48aeecbff7d3a755ace7256
#
_cell.length_a   1.000
_cell.length_b   1.000
_cell.length_c   1.000
_cell.angle_alpha   90.00
_cell.angle_beta   90.00
_cell.angle_gamma   90.00
#
_symmetry.space_group_name_H-M   'P 1'
#
loop_
_entity.id
_entity.type
_entity.pdbx_description
1 polymer ?
#
loop_
_entity_poly.entity_id
_entity_poly.type
_entity_poly.pdbx_seq_one_letter_code
_entity_poly.pdbx_strand_id
1 'polypeptide(L)'
;MTFTSDKDVLGIISQLSSLEEMMDGLLPLSAALELKFTPVPAYTMLDQAVARFGSRPAIDFLGKRYHWTEIGQMVDAAAAGLQKIGVARGVKVGLCLPNTPYFVVMYYATLKAGGTVVNFNPLYTEREIENQAKDAGVEIIVSLDLALIQDKIGKLAARGVFKRVIMCSMEAALPGLQALLFRLFKAKELATIPNQSPYITFAALSAIATKPAPVVIDPLSDVATL
;
A
#
# COMPACT_ATOMS: atom_id res chain seq x y z
N MET A 1 -27.17 -21.81 -26.99
CA MET A 1 -28.33 -21.12 -27.58
C MET A 1 -27.96 -20.80 -29.02
N THR A 2 -28.58 -21.46 -29.95
CA THR A 2 -28.40 -21.24 -31.39
C THR A 2 -29.44 -20.20 -31.84
N PHE A 3 -29.00 -19.05 -32.31
CA PHE A 3 -29.89 -18.05 -32.89
C PHE A 3 -30.42 -18.57 -34.21
N THR A 4 -31.73 -18.71 -34.34
CA THR A 4 -32.40 -19.41 -35.46
C THR A 4 -33.17 -18.50 -36.40
N SER A 5 -33.18 -17.17 -36.22
CA SER A 5 -33.77 -16.25 -37.20
C SER A 5 -33.22 -14.81 -37.15
N ASP A 6 -33.20 -14.15 -38.33
CA ASP A 6 -32.83 -12.71 -38.45
C ASP A 6 -33.69 -11.77 -37.58
N LYS A 7 -34.90 -12.19 -37.22
CA LYS A 7 -35.81 -11.43 -36.36
C LYS A 7 -35.30 -11.35 -34.90
N ASP A 8 -34.62 -12.40 -34.42
CA ASP A 8 -34.07 -12.41 -33.04
C ASP A 8 -32.85 -11.46 -32.93
N VAL A 9 -32.07 -11.39 -34.01
CA VAL A 9 -30.91 -10.45 -34.08
C VAL A 9 -31.37 -9.01 -34.17
N LEU A 10 -32.40 -8.73 -34.98
CA LEU A 10 -32.98 -7.38 -35.08
C LEU A 10 -33.63 -6.91 -33.77
N GLY A 11 -34.25 -7.82 -33.02
CA GLY A 11 -34.82 -7.56 -31.70
C GLY A 11 -33.74 -7.18 -30.68
N ILE A 12 -32.60 -7.87 -30.69
CA ILE A 12 -31.47 -7.58 -29.79
C ILE A 12 -30.82 -6.24 -30.17
N ILE A 13 -30.64 -5.96 -31.47
CA ILE A 13 -30.09 -4.68 -31.91
C ILE A 13 -31.02 -3.53 -31.53
N SER A 14 -32.32 -3.67 -31.62
CA SER A 14 -33.31 -2.69 -31.18
C SER A 14 -33.27 -2.45 -29.65
N GLN A 15 -33.05 -3.50 -28.86
CA GLN A 15 -32.89 -3.38 -27.41
C GLN A 15 -31.57 -2.72 -27.02
N LEU A 16 -30.49 -2.98 -27.74
CA LEU A 16 -29.20 -2.34 -27.51
C LEU A 16 -29.26 -0.84 -27.85
N SER A 17 -29.89 -0.44 -28.96
CA SER A 17 -30.04 0.99 -29.28
C SER A 17 -30.94 1.72 -28.29
N SER A 18 -31.97 1.07 -27.73
CA SER A 18 -32.81 1.67 -26.67
C SER A 18 -32.06 1.79 -25.33
N LEU A 19 -31.10 0.91 -25.05
CA LEU A 19 -30.22 1.01 -23.88
C LEU A 19 -29.18 2.13 -24.05
N GLU A 20 -28.66 2.33 -25.28
CA GLU A 20 -27.77 3.46 -25.59
C GLU A 20 -28.52 4.80 -25.46
N GLU A 21 -29.74 4.93 -25.96
CA GLU A 21 -30.59 6.11 -25.78
C GLU A 21 -30.94 6.37 -24.28
N MET A 22 -31.17 5.32 -23.48
CA MET A 22 -31.38 5.45 -22.05
C MET A 22 -30.10 5.86 -21.30
N MET A 23 -28.94 5.37 -21.72
CA MET A 23 -27.65 5.75 -21.12
C MET A 23 -27.26 7.18 -21.51
N ASP A 24 -27.54 7.63 -22.72
CA ASP A 24 -27.34 9.03 -23.16
C ASP A 24 -28.25 10.02 -22.42
N GLY A 25 -29.41 9.57 -21.96
CA GLY A 25 -30.33 10.37 -21.14
C GLY A 25 -29.98 10.42 -19.65
N LEU A 26 -29.23 9.46 -19.13
CA LEU A 26 -28.90 9.36 -17.70
C LEU A 26 -27.61 10.09 -17.31
N LEU A 27 -26.65 10.18 -18.19
CA LEU A 27 -25.42 11.00 -18.02
C LEU A 27 -24.88 11.30 -19.42
N PRO A 28 -24.87 12.54 -19.88
CA PRO A 28 -24.14 12.86 -21.09
C PRO A 28 -22.67 12.48 -20.85
N LEU A 29 -22.17 11.49 -21.57
CA LEU A 29 -20.78 11.04 -21.51
C LEU A 29 -19.80 12.20 -21.71
N SER A 30 -20.25 13.22 -22.45
CA SER A 30 -19.58 14.51 -22.63
C SER A 30 -19.40 15.30 -21.32
N ALA A 31 -20.37 15.26 -20.38
CA ALA A 31 -20.24 15.95 -19.08
C ALA A 31 -19.28 15.21 -18.14
N ALA A 32 -19.17 13.88 -18.23
CA ALA A 32 -18.19 13.11 -17.47
C ALA A 32 -16.75 13.30 -18.01
N LEU A 33 -16.58 13.62 -19.30
CA LEU A 33 -15.29 13.91 -19.92
C LEU A 33 -14.81 15.36 -19.71
N GLU A 34 -15.68 16.26 -19.27
CA GLU A 34 -15.33 17.65 -18.95
C GLU A 34 -14.91 17.90 -17.50
N LEU A 35 -14.79 16.87 -16.67
CA LEU A 35 -14.17 17.00 -15.35
C LEU A 35 -12.71 17.45 -15.56
N LYS A 36 -12.46 18.75 -15.45
CA LYS A 36 -11.12 19.33 -15.41
C LYS A 36 -10.41 18.80 -14.17
N PHE A 37 -9.74 17.68 -14.35
CA PHE A 37 -8.92 17.07 -13.30
C PHE A 37 -7.56 17.75 -13.30
N THR A 38 -7.17 18.34 -12.18
CA THR A 38 -5.80 18.80 -11.98
C THR A 38 -4.99 17.64 -11.43
N PRO A 39 -4.03 17.09 -12.20
CA PRO A 39 -3.19 16.01 -11.73
C PRO A 39 -2.40 16.45 -10.50
N VAL A 40 -2.42 15.63 -9.46
CA VAL A 40 -1.66 15.85 -8.22
C VAL A 40 -0.99 14.54 -7.77
N PRO A 41 0.16 14.61 -7.07
CA PRO A 41 0.78 13.41 -6.52
C PRO A 41 -0.20 12.65 -5.62
N ALA A 42 -0.25 11.31 -5.75
CA ALA A 42 -1.26 10.49 -5.07
C ALA A 42 -1.21 10.62 -3.53
N TYR A 43 -0.05 10.90 -2.92
CA TYR A 43 0.04 11.11 -1.48
C TYR A 43 -0.69 12.37 -0.98
N THR A 44 -0.94 13.35 -1.85
CA THR A 44 -1.67 14.57 -1.48
C THR A 44 -3.11 14.30 -1.07
N MET A 45 -3.70 13.18 -1.52
CA MET A 45 -5.03 12.75 -1.07
C MET A 45 -5.04 12.49 0.44
N LEU A 46 -3.99 11.87 0.97
CA LEU A 46 -3.86 11.67 2.41
C LEU A 46 -3.65 13.01 3.13
N ASP A 47 -2.77 13.88 2.63
CA ASP A 47 -2.50 15.17 3.25
C ASP A 47 -3.76 16.04 3.33
N GLN A 48 -4.58 16.03 2.27
CA GLN A 48 -5.88 16.71 2.26
C GLN A 48 -6.87 16.10 3.25
N ALA A 49 -6.92 14.76 3.36
CA ALA A 49 -7.76 14.08 4.33
C ALA A 49 -7.33 14.38 5.78
N VAL A 50 -6.03 14.40 6.06
CA VAL A 50 -5.46 14.80 7.36
C VAL A 50 -5.84 16.25 7.70
N ALA A 51 -5.68 17.18 6.75
CA ALA A 51 -6.03 18.57 6.96
C ALA A 51 -7.54 18.78 7.21
N ARG A 52 -8.38 18.03 6.49
CA ARG A 52 -9.85 18.19 6.55
C ARG A 52 -10.48 17.45 7.73
N PHE A 53 -9.96 16.28 8.08
CA PHE A 53 -10.62 15.35 9.01
C PHE A 53 -9.81 15.03 10.26
N GLY A 54 -8.68 15.66 10.49
CA GLY A 54 -7.66 15.44 11.52
C GLY A 54 -8.05 14.59 12.73
N SER A 55 -9.03 15.07 13.53
CA SER A 55 -9.50 14.38 14.75
C SER A 55 -10.47 13.22 14.52
N ARG A 56 -10.91 12.98 13.27
CA ARG A 56 -11.84 11.88 12.99
C ARG A 56 -11.08 10.56 12.86
N PRO A 57 -11.73 9.43 13.20
CA PRO A 57 -11.15 8.11 12.94
C PRO A 57 -10.87 7.91 11.44
N ALA A 58 -9.69 7.42 11.12
CA ALA A 58 -9.25 7.07 9.76
C ALA A 58 -9.25 5.56 9.56
N ILE A 59 -8.73 4.82 10.53
CA ILE A 59 -8.59 3.36 10.48
C ILE A 59 -9.09 2.78 11.80
N ASP A 60 -9.90 1.71 11.73
CA ASP A 60 -10.20 0.83 12.86
C ASP A 60 -9.58 -0.54 12.55
N PHE A 61 -8.60 -0.93 13.34
CA PHE A 61 -7.94 -2.21 13.20
C PHE A 61 -8.09 -3.04 14.48
N LEU A 62 -8.92 -4.05 14.41
CA LEU A 62 -9.19 -4.95 15.54
C LEU A 62 -9.57 -4.21 16.83
N GLY A 63 -10.28 -3.09 16.70
CA GLY A 63 -10.72 -2.24 17.82
C GLY A 63 -9.73 -1.13 18.22
N LYS A 64 -8.54 -1.07 17.63
CA LYS A 64 -7.64 0.08 17.78
C LYS A 64 -7.94 1.10 16.69
N ARG A 65 -8.35 2.30 17.12
CA ARG A 65 -8.67 3.41 16.22
C ARG A 65 -7.48 4.33 16.07
N TYR A 66 -7.18 4.65 14.82
CA TYR A 66 -6.17 5.64 14.42
C TYR A 66 -6.88 6.83 13.81
N HIS A 67 -6.54 8.04 14.24
CA HIS A 67 -7.09 9.26 13.69
C HIS A 67 -6.27 9.73 12.46
N TRP A 68 -6.87 10.55 11.59
CA TRP A 68 -6.18 11.07 10.40
C TRP A 68 -4.87 11.79 10.74
N THR A 69 -4.86 12.60 11.81
CA THR A 69 -3.63 13.28 12.27
C THR A 69 -2.54 12.28 12.65
N GLU A 70 -2.90 11.20 13.35
CA GLU A 70 -1.97 10.16 13.76
C GLU A 70 -1.39 9.42 12.54
N ILE A 71 -2.25 9.03 11.60
CA ILE A 71 -1.81 8.41 10.33
C ILE A 71 -0.89 9.34 9.56
N GLY A 72 -1.23 10.63 9.45
CA GLY A 72 -0.37 11.63 8.79
C GLY A 72 1.02 11.73 9.43
N GLN A 73 1.09 11.77 10.77
CA GLN A 73 2.37 11.80 11.50
C GLN A 73 3.20 10.51 11.26
N MET A 74 2.55 9.35 11.29
CA MET A 74 3.21 8.08 11.00
C MET A 74 3.76 8.05 9.57
N VAL A 75 2.99 8.54 8.59
CA VAL A 75 3.41 8.63 7.18
C VAL A 75 4.60 9.58 7.04
N ASP A 76 4.56 10.76 7.65
CA ASP A 76 5.65 11.73 7.56
C ASP A 76 6.95 11.16 8.16
N ALA A 77 6.89 10.57 9.34
CA ALA A 77 8.05 9.96 9.99
C ALA A 77 8.60 8.78 9.18
N ALA A 78 7.72 7.91 8.67
CA ALA A 78 8.14 6.78 7.83
C ALA A 78 8.74 7.25 6.50
N ALA A 79 8.16 8.27 5.84
CA ALA A 79 8.68 8.84 4.61
C ALA A 79 10.07 9.45 4.81
N ALA A 80 10.26 10.20 5.91
CA ALA A 80 11.56 10.76 6.27
C ALA A 80 12.60 9.65 6.53
N GLY A 81 12.22 8.59 7.24
CA GLY A 81 13.06 7.42 7.45
C GLY A 81 13.42 6.70 6.15
N LEU A 82 12.45 6.50 5.24
CA LEU A 82 12.66 5.91 3.92
C LEU A 82 13.66 6.72 3.10
N GLN A 83 13.56 8.05 3.09
CA GLN A 83 14.51 8.92 2.41
C GLN A 83 15.94 8.75 2.97
N LYS A 84 16.08 8.62 4.29
CA LYS A 84 17.39 8.43 4.95
C LYS A 84 18.05 7.09 4.62
N ILE A 85 17.25 6.06 4.31
CA ILE A 85 17.78 4.77 3.85
C ILE A 85 17.91 4.65 2.32
N GLY A 86 17.68 5.77 1.60
CA GLY A 86 17.94 5.88 0.16
C GLY A 86 16.71 5.78 -0.75
N VAL A 87 15.48 5.82 -0.21
CA VAL A 87 14.29 5.90 -1.05
C VAL A 87 14.18 7.28 -1.69
N ALA A 88 14.10 7.30 -3.00
CA ALA A 88 13.99 8.47 -3.85
C ALA A 88 13.26 8.09 -5.15
N ARG A 89 13.12 9.05 -6.06
CA ARG A 89 12.53 8.81 -7.40
C ARG A 89 13.22 7.65 -8.10
N GLY A 90 12.42 6.70 -8.60
CA GLY A 90 12.89 5.48 -9.28
C GLY A 90 13.18 4.30 -8.34
N VAL A 91 13.26 4.51 -7.02
CA VAL A 91 13.43 3.42 -6.05
C VAL A 91 12.08 2.75 -5.79
N LYS A 92 12.05 1.42 -5.85
CA LYS A 92 10.87 0.61 -5.64
C LYS A 92 10.88 0.00 -4.24
N VAL A 93 9.76 0.15 -3.54
CA VAL A 93 9.56 -0.41 -2.20
C VAL A 93 8.45 -1.45 -2.25
N GLY A 94 8.77 -2.68 -1.94
CA GLY A 94 7.82 -3.79 -1.86
C GLY A 94 7.02 -3.74 -0.57
N LEU A 95 5.70 -3.90 -0.66
CA LEU A 95 4.83 -4.03 0.50
C LEU A 95 4.27 -5.46 0.57
N CYS A 96 4.87 -6.32 1.39
CA CYS A 96 4.39 -7.66 1.69
C CYS A 96 3.66 -7.66 3.04
N LEU A 97 2.55 -6.95 3.06
CA LEU A 97 1.75 -6.67 4.26
C LEU A 97 0.31 -7.10 4.07
N PRO A 98 -0.32 -7.76 5.07
CA PRO A 98 -1.77 -7.89 5.09
C PRO A 98 -2.42 -6.52 5.36
N ASN A 99 -3.76 -6.48 5.29
CA ASN A 99 -4.55 -5.27 5.55
C ASN A 99 -4.40 -4.81 7.01
N THR A 100 -3.35 -4.07 7.28
CA THR A 100 -3.00 -3.49 8.57
C THR A 100 -2.83 -1.98 8.43
N PRO A 101 -2.81 -1.20 9.53
CA PRO A 101 -2.50 0.22 9.47
C PRO A 101 -1.14 0.50 8.80
N TYR A 102 -0.18 -0.40 8.95
CA TYR A 102 1.13 -0.27 8.31
C TYR A 102 1.08 -0.31 6.79
N PHE A 103 0.12 -1.05 6.19
CA PHE A 103 -0.04 -1.04 4.74
C PHE A 103 -0.34 0.38 4.24
N VAL A 104 -1.32 1.04 4.86
CA VAL A 104 -1.70 2.42 4.50
C VAL A 104 -0.54 3.38 4.75
N VAL A 105 0.07 3.29 5.93
CA VAL A 105 1.20 4.17 6.31
C VAL A 105 2.37 4.02 5.34
N MET A 106 2.82 2.79 5.07
CA MET A 106 3.99 2.55 4.23
C MET A 106 3.71 2.81 2.75
N TYR A 107 2.46 2.61 2.29
CA TYR A 107 2.04 2.98 0.95
C TYR A 107 2.23 4.49 0.72
N TYR A 108 1.60 5.32 1.53
CA TYR A 108 1.70 6.77 1.40
C TYR A 108 3.08 7.31 1.76
N ALA A 109 3.78 6.70 2.71
CA ALA A 109 5.14 7.08 3.06
C ALA A 109 6.12 6.84 1.89
N THR A 110 5.97 5.73 1.18
CA THR A 110 6.78 5.43 -0.01
C THR A 110 6.56 6.47 -1.10
N LEU A 111 5.30 6.78 -1.41
CA LEU A 111 4.95 7.81 -2.40
C LEU A 111 5.46 9.19 -1.99
N LYS A 112 5.31 9.55 -0.73
CA LYS A 112 5.76 10.84 -0.18
C LYS A 112 7.29 10.95 -0.14
N ALA A 113 7.98 9.82 0.01
CA ALA A 113 9.45 9.75 -0.12
C ALA A 113 9.94 9.83 -1.58
N GLY A 114 9.04 9.76 -2.56
CA GLY A 114 9.35 9.78 -3.99
C GLY A 114 9.56 8.40 -4.60
N GLY A 115 9.33 7.33 -3.84
CA GLY A 115 9.46 5.95 -4.31
C GLY A 115 8.20 5.45 -5.04
N THR A 116 8.34 4.29 -5.69
CA THR A 116 7.25 3.54 -6.32
C THR A 116 6.88 2.35 -5.43
N VAL A 117 5.59 2.16 -5.17
CA VAL A 117 5.09 1.01 -4.41
C VAL A 117 4.97 -0.21 -5.32
N VAL A 118 5.42 -1.37 -4.82
CA VAL A 118 5.16 -2.68 -5.44
C VAL A 118 4.42 -3.55 -4.43
N ASN A 119 3.18 -3.93 -4.76
CA ASN A 119 2.35 -4.71 -3.84
C ASN A 119 2.63 -6.21 -3.99
N PHE A 120 2.95 -6.86 -2.88
CA PHE A 120 3.12 -8.31 -2.79
C PHE A 120 1.99 -8.93 -1.99
N ASN A 121 1.43 -10.03 -2.50
CA ASN A 121 0.48 -10.80 -1.69
C ASN A 121 1.25 -11.58 -0.61
N PRO A 122 0.94 -11.38 0.69
CA PRO A 122 1.59 -12.10 1.78
C PRO A 122 1.43 -13.62 1.73
N LEU A 123 0.45 -14.11 0.96
CA LEU A 123 0.19 -15.54 0.77
C LEU A 123 1.03 -16.16 -0.35
N TYR A 124 1.74 -15.36 -1.14
CA TYR A 124 2.63 -15.87 -2.19
C TYR A 124 3.69 -16.80 -1.63
N THR A 125 4.09 -17.76 -2.46
CA THR A 125 5.24 -18.61 -2.19
C THR A 125 6.53 -17.79 -2.26
N GLU A 126 7.60 -18.32 -1.67
CA GLU A 126 8.93 -17.73 -1.71
C GLU A 126 9.40 -17.44 -3.15
N ARG A 127 9.14 -18.38 -4.08
CA ARG A 127 9.50 -18.24 -5.50
C ARG A 127 8.74 -17.13 -6.21
N GLU A 128 7.44 -16.98 -5.91
CA GLU A 128 6.61 -15.92 -6.50
C GLU A 128 7.07 -14.55 -6.02
N ILE A 129 7.37 -14.40 -4.71
CA ILE A 129 7.91 -13.16 -4.15
C ILE A 129 9.26 -12.83 -4.80
N GLU A 130 10.15 -13.82 -4.95
CA GLU A 130 11.47 -13.62 -5.57
C GLU A 130 11.35 -13.19 -7.03
N ASN A 131 10.50 -13.85 -7.80
CA ASN A 131 10.30 -13.51 -9.21
C ASN A 131 9.75 -12.09 -9.36
N GLN A 132 8.69 -11.74 -8.62
CA GLN A 132 8.12 -10.40 -8.67
C GLN A 132 9.11 -9.33 -8.20
N ALA A 133 9.92 -9.61 -7.17
CA ALA A 133 10.93 -8.68 -6.69
C ALA A 133 12.01 -8.41 -7.75
N LYS A 134 12.44 -9.46 -8.45
CA LYS A 134 13.43 -9.34 -9.55
C LYS A 134 12.84 -8.59 -10.75
N ASP A 135 11.66 -8.96 -11.18
CA ASP A 135 11.00 -8.34 -12.34
C ASP A 135 10.73 -6.85 -12.11
N ALA A 136 10.27 -6.49 -10.93
CA ALA A 136 10.03 -5.10 -10.56
C ALA A 136 11.30 -4.35 -10.13
N GLY A 137 12.42 -5.03 -9.85
CA GLY A 137 13.64 -4.43 -9.32
C GLY A 137 13.48 -3.90 -7.89
N VAL A 138 12.78 -4.65 -7.03
CA VAL A 138 12.56 -4.31 -5.62
C VAL A 138 13.75 -4.78 -4.78
N GLU A 139 14.40 -3.84 -4.10
CA GLU A 139 15.52 -4.10 -3.19
C GLU A 139 15.19 -3.80 -1.72
N ILE A 140 14.10 -3.08 -1.48
CA ILE A 140 13.60 -2.72 -0.15
C ILE A 140 12.22 -3.36 0.00
N ILE A 141 12.03 -4.16 1.03
CA ILE A 141 10.73 -4.82 1.33
C ILE A 141 10.24 -4.44 2.71
N VAL A 142 8.94 -4.19 2.82
CA VAL A 142 8.24 -3.99 4.09
C VAL A 142 7.44 -5.24 4.40
N SER A 143 7.57 -5.76 5.60
CA SER A 143 6.90 -6.98 6.04
C SER A 143 6.39 -6.86 7.47
N LEU A 144 5.62 -7.85 7.91
CA LEU A 144 5.08 -7.95 9.25
C LEU A 144 5.81 -9.07 10.02
N ASP A 145 5.95 -8.92 11.34
CA ASP A 145 6.60 -9.88 12.24
C ASP A 145 5.80 -11.17 12.49
N LEU A 146 4.92 -11.56 11.56
CA LEU A 146 4.25 -12.86 11.59
C LEU A 146 5.14 -13.93 10.95
N ALA A 147 5.34 -15.05 11.66
CA ALA A 147 6.23 -16.16 11.25
C ALA A 147 5.92 -16.65 9.83
N LEU A 148 4.63 -16.79 9.48
CA LEU A 148 4.18 -17.22 8.14
C LEU A 148 4.74 -16.37 6.99
N ILE A 149 4.88 -15.06 7.21
CA ILE A 149 5.38 -14.12 6.20
C ILE A 149 6.89 -14.02 6.33
N GLN A 150 7.38 -13.86 7.57
CA GLN A 150 8.80 -13.63 7.84
C GLN A 150 9.68 -14.82 7.45
N ASP A 151 9.21 -16.05 7.58
CA ASP A 151 9.96 -17.25 7.15
C ASP A 151 10.34 -17.17 5.66
N LYS A 152 9.45 -16.66 4.82
CA LYS A 152 9.70 -16.48 3.39
C LYS A 152 10.62 -15.29 3.12
N ILE A 153 10.30 -14.14 3.70
CA ILE A 153 11.08 -12.90 3.53
C ILE A 153 12.50 -13.09 4.09
N GLY A 154 12.64 -13.77 5.23
CA GLY A 154 13.93 -14.06 5.86
C GLY A 154 14.85 -14.90 5.00
N LYS A 155 14.32 -15.96 4.36
CA LYS A 155 15.09 -16.79 3.41
C LYS A 155 15.55 -15.98 2.20
N LEU A 156 14.66 -15.13 1.66
CA LEU A 156 14.98 -14.27 0.52
C LEU A 156 16.05 -13.22 0.90
N ALA A 157 15.92 -12.62 2.08
CA ALA A 157 16.90 -11.69 2.61
C ALA A 157 18.28 -12.34 2.83
N ALA A 158 18.30 -13.58 3.37
CA ALA A 158 19.54 -14.34 3.55
C ALA A 158 20.23 -14.68 2.21
N ARG A 159 19.48 -14.79 1.11
CA ARG A 159 20.00 -14.97 -0.25
C ARG A 159 20.38 -13.66 -0.95
N GLY A 160 20.23 -12.52 -0.25
CA GLY A 160 20.58 -11.22 -0.80
C GLY A 160 19.58 -10.64 -1.81
N VAL A 161 18.35 -11.16 -1.86
CA VAL A 161 17.27 -10.63 -2.73
C VAL A 161 16.90 -9.22 -2.31
N PHE A 162 16.89 -8.96 -1.01
CA PHE A 162 16.56 -7.65 -0.44
C PHE A 162 17.77 -7.02 0.26
N LYS A 163 18.08 -5.78 -0.08
CA LYS A 163 19.12 -4.96 0.58
C LYS A 163 18.65 -4.39 1.92
N ARG A 164 17.33 -4.23 2.07
CA ARG A 164 16.70 -3.74 3.31
C ARG A 164 15.36 -4.44 3.52
N VAL A 165 15.09 -4.82 4.77
CA VAL A 165 13.83 -5.42 5.22
C VAL A 165 13.29 -4.57 6.37
N ILE A 166 12.17 -3.88 6.13
CA ILE A 166 11.49 -3.06 7.14
C ILE A 166 10.45 -3.94 7.82
N MET A 167 10.60 -4.13 9.13
CA MET A 167 9.74 -5.01 9.90
C MET A 167 8.74 -4.22 10.73
N CYS A 168 7.45 -4.40 10.43
CA CYS A 168 6.34 -3.87 11.19
C CYS A 168 5.95 -4.85 12.31
N SER A 169 5.51 -4.35 13.46
CA SER A 169 5.10 -5.20 14.60
C SER A 169 3.59 -5.38 14.64
N MET A 170 3.15 -6.63 14.60
CA MET A 170 1.73 -6.97 14.79
C MET A 170 1.25 -6.57 16.18
N GLU A 171 2.06 -6.81 17.21
CA GLU A 171 1.73 -6.43 18.58
C GLU A 171 1.47 -4.93 18.72
N ALA A 172 2.31 -4.09 18.12
CA ALA A 172 2.15 -2.64 18.17
C ALA A 172 0.91 -2.12 17.42
N ALA A 173 0.39 -2.89 16.46
CA ALA A 173 -0.83 -2.54 15.74
C ALA A 173 -2.11 -2.86 16.54
N LEU A 174 -2.05 -3.72 17.55
CA LEU A 174 -3.19 -4.17 18.35
C LEU A 174 -3.52 -3.20 19.50
N PRO A 175 -4.79 -3.21 20.02
CA PRO A 175 -5.11 -2.56 21.28
C PRO A 175 -4.33 -3.19 22.44
N GLY A 176 -4.01 -2.41 23.49
CA GLY A 176 -3.10 -2.83 24.56
C GLY A 176 -3.41 -4.18 25.21
N LEU A 177 -4.68 -4.45 25.55
CA LEU A 177 -5.07 -5.74 26.12
C LEU A 177 -4.91 -6.88 25.10
N GLN A 178 -5.31 -6.67 23.85
CA GLN A 178 -5.17 -7.67 22.80
C GLN A 178 -3.70 -7.89 22.44
N ALA A 179 -2.86 -6.85 22.46
CA ALA A 179 -1.42 -6.97 22.28
C ALA A 179 -0.79 -7.87 23.36
N LEU A 180 -1.18 -7.67 24.63
CA LEU A 180 -0.73 -8.51 25.73
C LEU A 180 -1.17 -9.98 25.57
N LEU A 181 -2.45 -10.20 25.26
CA LEU A 181 -2.98 -11.55 25.03
C LEU A 181 -2.32 -12.21 23.82
N PHE A 182 -2.11 -11.47 22.74
CA PHE A 182 -1.44 -11.95 21.55
C PHE A 182 0.00 -12.42 21.89
N ARG A 183 0.74 -11.62 22.64
CA ARG A 183 2.09 -11.98 23.10
C ARG A 183 2.11 -13.21 24.00
N LEU A 184 1.11 -13.39 24.87
CA LEU A 184 1.05 -14.53 25.79
C LEU A 184 0.62 -15.83 25.10
N PHE A 185 -0.40 -15.77 24.24
CA PHE A 185 -1.03 -16.96 23.67
C PHE A 185 -0.62 -17.25 22.23
N LYS A 186 -0.12 -16.25 21.50
CA LYS A 186 0.23 -16.32 20.08
C LYS A 186 1.72 -16.05 19.83
N ALA A 187 2.56 -16.13 20.85
CA ALA A 187 4.01 -15.90 20.71
C ALA A 187 4.65 -16.75 19.60
N LYS A 188 4.15 -17.96 19.36
CA LYS A 188 4.62 -18.85 18.28
C LYS A 188 4.31 -18.34 16.88
N GLU A 189 3.33 -17.44 16.74
CA GLU A 189 2.98 -16.82 15.47
C GLU A 189 3.85 -15.60 15.16
N LEU A 190 4.60 -15.12 16.16
CA LEU A 190 5.56 -14.01 16.00
C LEU A 190 6.94 -14.53 15.63
N ALA A 191 7.55 -13.90 14.65
CA ALA A 191 8.93 -14.17 14.29
C ALA A 191 9.90 -13.34 15.15
N THR A 192 11.02 -13.92 15.50
CA THR A 192 12.14 -13.17 16.06
C THR A 192 12.86 -12.42 14.95
N ILE A 193 12.90 -11.11 15.06
CA ILE A 193 13.55 -10.25 14.05
C ILE A 193 15.04 -10.11 14.41
N PRO A 194 15.96 -10.43 13.50
CA PRO A 194 17.39 -10.22 13.72
C PRO A 194 17.69 -8.72 13.91
N ASN A 195 18.46 -8.39 14.94
CA ASN A 195 18.90 -7.01 15.20
C ASN A 195 20.20 -6.68 14.43
N GLN A 196 20.20 -6.94 13.13
CA GLN A 196 21.33 -6.71 12.24
C GLN A 196 20.87 -6.51 10.80
N SER A 197 21.74 -5.93 9.95
CA SER A 197 21.47 -5.81 8.52
C SER A 197 21.07 -7.18 7.92
N PRO A 198 20.10 -7.19 7.00
CA PRO A 198 19.44 -6.06 6.34
C PRO A 198 18.19 -5.51 7.08
N TYR A 199 17.91 -5.93 8.31
CA TYR A 199 16.68 -5.62 9.04
C TYR A 199 16.70 -4.25 9.72
N ILE A 200 15.57 -3.56 9.67
CA ILE A 200 15.26 -2.36 10.44
C ILE A 200 13.80 -2.44 10.90
N THR A 201 13.51 -2.15 12.15
CA THR A 201 12.12 -2.09 12.62
C THR A 201 11.44 -0.82 12.13
N PHE A 202 10.12 -0.86 11.93
CA PHE A 202 9.33 0.33 11.60
C PHE A 202 9.52 1.44 12.63
N ALA A 203 9.60 1.09 13.92
CA ALA A 203 9.85 2.05 14.99
C ALA A 203 11.23 2.73 14.84
N ALA A 204 12.27 1.96 14.54
CA ALA A 204 13.61 2.51 14.32
C ALA A 204 13.66 3.39 13.05
N LEU A 205 13.02 2.95 11.97
CA LEU A 205 12.90 3.74 10.74
C LEU A 205 12.22 5.08 10.99
N SER A 206 11.08 5.08 11.68
CA SER A 206 10.27 6.28 11.95
C SER A 206 10.92 7.22 12.99
N ALA A 207 11.88 6.71 13.78
CA ALA A 207 12.63 7.53 14.74
C ALA A 207 13.80 8.32 14.10
N ILE A 208 14.18 8.03 12.84
CA ILE A 208 15.33 8.66 12.17
C ILE A 208 15.08 10.16 11.93
N ALA A 209 13.87 10.52 11.50
CA ALA A 209 13.45 11.90 11.26
C ALA A 209 11.93 12.02 11.32
N THR A 210 11.43 13.22 11.60
CA THR A 210 9.98 13.45 11.79
C THR A 210 9.27 14.01 10.57
N LYS A 211 10.01 14.62 9.64
CA LYS A 211 9.44 15.21 8.41
C LYS A 211 10.28 14.85 7.19
N PRO A 212 9.66 14.42 6.10
CA PRO A 212 10.37 14.16 4.87
C PRO A 212 10.80 15.47 4.18
N ALA A 213 11.89 15.41 3.43
CA ALA A 213 12.24 16.47 2.50
C ALA A 213 11.24 16.50 1.35
N PRO A 214 10.90 17.68 0.81
CA PRO A 214 10.05 17.79 -0.36
C PRO A 214 10.65 17.06 -1.57
N VAL A 215 9.82 16.33 -2.31
CA VAL A 215 10.21 15.65 -3.55
C VAL A 215 9.37 16.21 -4.69
N VAL A 216 10.03 16.50 -5.81
CA VAL A 216 9.33 16.89 -7.03
C VAL A 216 8.83 15.62 -7.72
N ILE A 217 7.51 15.51 -7.85
CA ILE A 217 6.82 14.38 -8.50
C ILE A 217 6.01 14.94 -9.66
N ASP A 218 6.18 14.34 -10.82
CA ASP A 218 5.30 14.60 -11.97
C ASP A 218 4.14 13.59 -11.92
N PRO A 219 2.92 14.07 -11.58
CA PRO A 219 1.77 13.18 -11.41
C PRO A 219 1.27 12.54 -12.71
N LEU A 220 1.75 12.99 -13.87
CA LEU A 220 1.39 12.42 -15.17
C LEU A 220 2.38 11.36 -15.66
N SER A 221 3.63 11.40 -15.21
CA SER A 221 4.68 10.52 -15.72
C SER A 221 5.30 9.61 -14.66
N ASP A 222 5.30 10.02 -13.39
CA ASP A 222 5.91 9.21 -12.33
C ASP A 222 4.97 8.07 -11.90
N VAL A 223 5.52 6.85 -11.88
CA VAL A 223 4.77 5.65 -11.52
C VAL A 223 4.59 5.59 -10.00
N ALA A 224 3.35 5.63 -9.54
CA ALA A 224 3.01 5.54 -8.11
C ALA A 224 3.07 4.08 -7.60
N THR A 225 2.53 3.14 -8.39
CA THR A 225 2.44 1.72 -7.99
C THR A 225 2.53 0.77 -9.18
N LEU A 226 3.07 -0.42 -8.92
CA LEU A 226 3.15 -1.56 -9.82
C LEU A 226 2.44 -2.77 -9.22
#